data_6d9ca0c798a1896919650df37116943c
#
_entry.id   6d9ca0c798a1896919650df37116943c
#
_cell.length_a   1.000
_cell.length_b   1.000
_cell.length_c   1.000
_cell.angle_alpha   90.00
_cell.angle_beta   90.00
_cell.angle_gamma   90.00
#
_symmetry.space_group_name_H-M   'P 1'
#
loop_
_entity.id
_entity.type
_entity.pdbx_description
1 polymer ?
#
loop_
_entity_poly.entity_id
_entity_poly.type
_entity_poly.pdbx_seq_one_letter_code
_entity_poly.pdbx_strand_id
1 'polypeptide(L)'
;MLQNLHVKNLALIDECEVEFSDGLNILSGETGAGKSIIIGSINLALGEKVQKEMLRDNEKPAFVELIFSVEDPKIIEALRELDVEVEDGCVILSRKITQSRAVGRVNGEAVSVSRMKEIASYLIDIHGQHEHQSLLSKKKHLDILDEYAKQPLGDKKQQLSVTYKAVSYTHLTLP
;
A
#
# COMPACT_ATOMS: atom_id res chain seq x y z
N MET A 1 1.28 -5.63 -7.74
CA MET A 1 0.04 -5.00 -8.29
C MET A 1 -1.16 -5.47 -7.48
N LEU A 2 -2.21 -4.65 -7.26
CA LEU A 2 -3.46 -5.10 -6.65
C LEU A 2 -4.19 -6.04 -7.62
N GLN A 3 -4.49 -7.26 -7.19
CA GLN A 3 -5.17 -8.28 -8.00
C GLN A 3 -6.63 -8.47 -7.60
N ASN A 4 -6.92 -8.42 -6.30
CA ASN A 4 -8.27 -8.69 -5.81
C ASN A 4 -8.61 -7.80 -4.63
N LEU A 5 -9.86 -7.38 -4.55
CA LEU A 5 -10.49 -6.74 -3.41
C LEU A 5 -11.73 -7.54 -3.03
N HIS A 6 -11.79 -8.00 -1.79
CA HIS A 6 -12.96 -8.63 -1.20
C HIS A 6 -13.48 -7.80 -0.03
N VAL A 7 -14.76 -7.48 -0.04
CA VAL A 7 -15.43 -6.64 0.95
C VAL A 7 -16.69 -7.33 1.45
N LYS A 8 -16.88 -7.38 2.76
CA LYS A 8 -18.12 -7.86 3.40
C LYS A 8 -18.62 -6.88 4.45
N ASN A 9 -19.94 -6.73 4.54
CA ASN A 9 -20.68 -5.99 5.56
C ASN A 9 -20.15 -4.56 5.77
N LEU A 10 -19.87 -3.84 4.70
CA LEU A 10 -19.35 -2.48 4.77
C LEU A 10 -20.23 -1.50 4.03
N ALA A 11 -20.70 -0.46 4.70
CA ALA A 11 -21.57 0.59 4.17
C ALA A 11 -22.80 0.00 3.46
N LEU A 12 -22.94 0.15 2.15
CA LEU A 12 -24.03 -0.42 1.36
C LEU A 12 -23.71 -1.81 0.81
N ILE A 13 -22.48 -2.29 1.01
CA ILE A 13 -22.02 -3.58 0.46
C ILE A 13 -22.33 -4.68 1.48
N ASP A 14 -23.09 -5.67 1.07
CA ASP A 14 -23.25 -6.91 1.81
C ASP A 14 -22.03 -7.80 1.59
N GLU A 15 -21.75 -8.12 0.33
CA GLU A 15 -20.54 -8.78 -0.12
C GLU A 15 -20.22 -8.34 -1.55
N CYS A 16 -18.95 -8.08 -1.83
CA CYS A 16 -18.46 -7.71 -3.15
C CYS A 16 -17.04 -8.23 -3.34
N GLU A 17 -16.77 -8.76 -4.50
CA GLU A 17 -15.44 -9.14 -4.94
C GLU A 17 -15.14 -8.44 -6.26
N VAL A 18 -13.94 -7.85 -6.37
CA VAL A 18 -13.47 -7.13 -7.54
C VAL A 18 -12.10 -7.65 -7.93
N GLU A 19 -12.00 -8.20 -9.13
CA GLU A 19 -10.72 -8.60 -9.73
C GLU A 19 -10.17 -7.47 -10.57
N PHE A 20 -8.86 -7.22 -10.44
CA PHE A 20 -8.12 -6.23 -11.22
C PHE A 20 -7.18 -6.93 -12.18
N SER A 21 -7.22 -6.53 -13.43
CA SER A 21 -6.29 -6.99 -14.47
C SER A 21 -5.12 -6.02 -14.60
N ASP A 22 -4.09 -6.46 -15.33
CA ASP A 22 -2.94 -5.61 -15.65
C ASP A 22 -3.37 -4.36 -16.44
N GLY A 23 -2.65 -3.27 -16.21
CA GLY A 23 -2.86 -2.00 -16.88
C GLY A 23 -3.96 -1.14 -16.24
N LEU A 24 -4.79 -0.49 -17.05
CA LEU A 24 -5.79 0.47 -16.61
C LEU A 24 -7.12 -0.21 -16.29
N ASN A 25 -7.54 -0.14 -15.03
CA ASN A 25 -8.85 -0.57 -14.55
C ASN A 25 -9.75 0.65 -14.33
N ILE A 26 -10.90 0.71 -14.98
CA ILE A 26 -11.82 1.85 -14.92
C ILE A 26 -13.07 1.47 -14.15
N LEU A 27 -13.31 2.14 -13.02
CA LEU A 27 -14.56 2.03 -12.28
C LEU A 27 -15.53 3.10 -12.77
N SER A 28 -16.56 2.70 -13.52
CA SER A 28 -17.62 3.58 -14.00
C SER A 28 -18.93 3.34 -13.23
N GLY A 29 -19.81 4.33 -13.21
CA GLY A 29 -21.10 4.26 -12.53
C GLY A 29 -21.65 5.64 -12.22
N GLU A 30 -22.95 5.72 -11.94
CA GLU A 30 -23.58 6.98 -11.53
C GLU A 30 -22.99 7.50 -10.20
N THR A 31 -23.06 8.82 -10.00
CA THR A 31 -22.60 9.48 -8.79
C THR A 31 -23.41 9.00 -7.59
N GLY A 32 -22.73 8.51 -6.59
CA GLY A 32 -23.37 8.28 -5.32
C GLY A 32 -22.66 7.27 -4.45
N ALA A 33 -22.79 5.99 -4.61
CA ALA A 33 -22.43 5.11 -3.51
C ALA A 33 -21.30 4.12 -3.84
N GLY A 34 -21.31 3.46 -5.00
CA GLY A 34 -20.46 2.30 -5.24
C GLY A 34 -18.94 2.61 -5.34
N LYS A 35 -18.55 3.58 -6.17
CA LYS A 35 -17.12 3.88 -6.43
C LYS A 35 -16.38 4.37 -5.18
N SER A 36 -16.98 5.27 -4.44
CA SER A 36 -16.37 5.82 -3.22
C SER A 36 -16.26 4.77 -2.11
N ILE A 37 -17.20 3.81 -2.07
CA ILE A 37 -17.14 2.70 -1.11
C ILE A 37 -16.01 1.73 -1.48
N ILE A 38 -15.80 1.43 -2.75
CA ILE A 38 -14.67 0.59 -3.19
C ILE A 38 -13.33 1.22 -2.79
N ILE A 39 -13.11 2.51 -3.12
CA ILE A 39 -11.88 3.22 -2.74
C ILE A 39 -11.75 3.30 -1.22
N GLY A 40 -12.84 3.65 -0.51
CA GLY A 40 -12.86 3.68 0.95
C GLY A 40 -12.56 2.32 1.59
N SER A 41 -12.99 1.22 0.96
CA SER A 41 -12.68 -0.14 1.43
C SER A 41 -11.19 -0.45 1.30
N ILE A 42 -10.57 -0.06 0.17
CA ILE A 42 -9.12 -0.20 0.00
C ILE A 42 -8.39 0.57 1.10
N ASN A 43 -8.74 1.84 1.33
CA ASN A 43 -8.12 2.67 2.37
C ASN A 43 -8.28 2.09 3.77
N LEU A 44 -9.46 1.54 4.07
CA LEU A 44 -9.68 0.84 5.34
C LEU A 44 -8.75 -0.35 5.50
N ALA A 45 -8.57 -1.18 4.48
CA ALA A 45 -7.66 -2.32 4.52
C ALA A 45 -6.20 -1.87 4.75
N LEU A 46 -5.80 -0.73 4.16
CA LEU A 46 -4.46 -0.14 4.29
C LEU A 46 -4.21 0.56 5.64
N GLY A 47 -5.16 0.55 6.55
CA GLY A 47 -4.96 1.08 7.91
C GLY A 47 -5.58 2.45 8.17
N GLU A 48 -6.54 2.90 7.36
CA GLU A 48 -7.27 4.13 7.64
C GLU A 48 -8.16 3.99 8.88
N LYS A 49 -8.52 5.15 9.47
CA LYS A 49 -9.37 5.18 10.67
C LYS A 49 -10.78 4.68 10.36
N VAL A 50 -11.22 3.71 11.13
CA VAL A 50 -12.58 3.17 11.02
C VAL A 50 -13.58 4.11 11.67
N GLN A 51 -14.63 4.46 10.95
CA GLN A 51 -15.82 5.11 11.50
C GLN A 51 -16.88 4.03 11.78
N LYS A 52 -17.52 4.08 12.95
CA LYS A 52 -18.47 3.04 13.37
C LYS A 52 -19.69 2.93 12.47
N GLU A 53 -20.06 4.05 11.87
CA GLU A 53 -21.17 4.19 10.93
C GLU A 53 -20.94 3.46 9.59
N MET A 54 -19.72 2.99 9.37
CA MET A 54 -19.37 2.23 8.15
C MET A 54 -19.80 0.75 8.19
N LEU A 55 -20.21 0.22 9.35
CA LEU A 55 -20.76 -1.13 9.43
C LEU A 55 -22.19 -1.12 8.88
N ARG A 56 -22.48 -2.00 7.90
CA ARG A 56 -23.84 -2.17 7.37
C ARG A 56 -24.76 -2.82 8.39
N ASP A 57 -24.29 -3.90 8.97
CA ASP A 57 -24.95 -4.64 10.05
C ASP A 57 -24.04 -4.61 11.27
N ASN A 58 -24.50 -3.99 12.34
CA ASN A 58 -23.73 -3.81 13.56
C ASN A 58 -23.54 -5.11 14.35
N GLU A 59 -24.34 -6.14 14.08
CA GLU A 59 -24.23 -7.45 14.76
C GLU A 59 -23.16 -8.32 14.12
N LYS A 60 -22.74 -8.01 12.88
CA LYS A 60 -21.75 -8.76 12.12
C LYS A 60 -20.44 -7.98 11.96
N PRO A 61 -19.29 -8.65 11.92
CA PRO A 61 -18.05 -7.99 11.58
C PRO A 61 -18.04 -7.57 10.11
N ALA A 62 -17.48 -6.39 9.80
CA ALA A 62 -17.05 -6.12 8.44
C ALA A 62 -15.68 -6.73 8.18
N PHE A 63 -15.44 -7.06 6.93
CA PHE A 63 -14.17 -7.64 6.46
C PHE A 63 -13.77 -7.00 5.15
N VAL A 64 -12.50 -6.62 5.05
CA VAL A 64 -11.90 -6.17 3.80
C VAL A 64 -10.58 -6.89 3.61
N GLU A 65 -10.35 -7.40 2.41
CA GLU A 65 -9.13 -8.10 2.03
C GLU A 65 -8.64 -7.60 0.67
N LEU A 66 -7.33 -7.42 0.56
CA LEU A 66 -6.62 -7.03 -0.64
C LEU A 66 -5.55 -8.08 -0.92
N ILE A 67 -5.49 -8.55 -2.15
CA ILE A 67 -4.44 -9.46 -2.63
C ILE A 67 -3.57 -8.70 -3.61
N PHE A 68 -2.28 -8.67 -3.35
CA PHE A 68 -1.27 -8.04 -4.21
C PHE A 68 -0.34 -9.08 -4.80
N SER A 69 -0.06 -8.99 -6.12
CA SER A 69 1.11 -9.65 -6.69
C SER A 69 2.34 -8.78 -6.52
N VAL A 70 3.45 -9.39 -6.17
CA VAL A 70 4.73 -8.71 -5.91
C VAL A 70 5.84 -9.46 -6.65
N GLU A 71 6.34 -8.85 -7.73
CA GLU A 71 7.38 -9.43 -8.59
C GLU A 71 8.71 -8.66 -8.50
N ASP A 72 8.68 -7.38 -8.09
CA ASP A 72 9.88 -6.54 -7.99
C ASP A 72 10.78 -7.02 -6.83
N PRO A 73 12.02 -7.47 -7.11
CA PRO A 73 12.94 -7.93 -6.08
C PRO A 73 13.25 -6.90 -4.99
N LYS A 74 13.17 -5.60 -5.32
CA LYS A 74 13.39 -4.52 -4.35
C LYS A 74 12.25 -4.41 -3.36
N ILE A 75 11.00 -4.60 -3.84
CA ILE A 75 9.82 -4.60 -2.98
C ILE A 75 9.84 -5.86 -2.10
N ILE A 76 10.18 -7.02 -2.68
CA ILE A 76 10.31 -8.28 -1.93
C ILE A 76 11.33 -8.13 -0.79
N GLU A 77 12.50 -7.54 -1.05
CA GLU A 77 13.52 -7.33 -0.03
C GLU A 77 13.06 -6.35 1.05
N ALA A 78 12.43 -5.23 0.66
CA ALA A 78 11.89 -4.25 1.61
C ALA A 78 10.78 -4.87 2.50
N LEU A 79 9.93 -5.73 1.95
CA LEU A 79 8.91 -6.47 2.72
C LEU A 79 9.55 -7.47 3.68
N ARG A 80 10.63 -8.16 3.25
CA ARG A 80 11.39 -9.08 4.11
C ARG A 80 12.04 -8.36 5.30
N GLU A 81 12.58 -7.15 5.10
CA GLU A 81 13.08 -6.31 6.21
C GLU A 81 11.98 -5.94 7.22
N LEU A 82 10.73 -5.99 6.77
CA LEU A 82 9.53 -5.81 7.60
C LEU A 82 8.95 -7.14 8.09
N ASP A 83 9.69 -8.25 8.10
CA ASP A 83 9.24 -9.60 8.46
C ASP A 83 7.97 -10.03 7.72
N VAL A 84 7.81 -9.62 6.45
CA VAL A 84 6.72 -10.05 5.58
C VAL A 84 7.28 -10.93 4.48
N GLU A 85 6.91 -12.20 4.51
CA GLU A 85 7.24 -13.15 3.45
C GLU A 85 6.27 -13.00 2.28
N VAL A 86 6.81 -13.02 1.06
CA VAL A 86 6.01 -13.05 -0.16
C VAL A 86 5.81 -14.50 -0.55
N GLU A 87 4.59 -15.03 -0.33
CA GLU A 87 4.24 -16.42 -0.60
C GLU A 87 3.65 -16.53 -2.01
N ASP A 88 4.19 -17.41 -2.82
CA ASP A 88 3.77 -17.61 -4.22
C ASP A 88 3.65 -16.31 -5.04
N GLY A 89 4.52 -15.32 -4.76
CA GLY A 89 4.50 -14.02 -5.40
C GLY A 89 3.37 -13.10 -4.92
N CYS A 90 2.70 -13.43 -3.81
CA CYS A 90 1.55 -12.69 -3.30
C CYS A 90 1.74 -12.19 -1.87
N VAL A 91 1.07 -11.08 -1.55
CA VAL A 91 0.90 -10.55 -0.18
C VAL A 91 -0.58 -10.22 0.03
N ILE A 92 -1.12 -10.69 1.15
CA ILE A 92 -2.52 -10.49 1.51
C ILE A 92 -2.61 -9.51 2.68
N LEU A 93 -3.28 -8.39 2.46
CA LEU A 93 -3.65 -7.46 3.52
C LEU A 93 -5.12 -7.62 3.84
N SER A 94 -5.47 -7.88 5.09
CA SER A 94 -6.87 -7.96 5.48
C SER A 94 -7.17 -7.20 6.76
N ARG A 95 -8.42 -6.79 6.92
CA ARG A 95 -8.88 -6.08 8.11
C ARG A 95 -10.26 -6.53 8.51
N LYS A 96 -10.38 -7.04 9.73
CA LYS A 96 -11.65 -7.39 10.37
C LYS A 96 -12.06 -6.27 11.32
N ILE A 97 -13.26 -5.74 11.14
CA ILE A 97 -13.78 -4.58 11.85
C ILE A 97 -15.04 -5.01 12.61
N THR A 98 -15.07 -4.69 13.89
CA THR A 98 -16.24 -4.89 14.76
C THR A 98 -16.59 -3.56 15.42
N GLN A 99 -17.72 -3.48 16.12
CA GLN A 99 -18.10 -2.29 16.87
C GLN A 99 -17.04 -1.83 17.90
N SER A 100 -16.29 -2.77 18.46
CA SER A 100 -15.34 -2.51 19.55
C SER A 100 -13.90 -2.35 19.08
N ARG A 101 -13.50 -2.99 17.99
CA ARG A 101 -12.12 -3.01 17.52
C ARG A 101 -11.99 -3.30 16.03
N ALA A 102 -10.84 -2.86 15.47
CA ALA A 102 -10.41 -3.27 14.14
C ALA A 102 -9.06 -3.99 14.26
N VAL A 103 -8.91 -5.14 13.62
CA VAL A 103 -7.69 -5.94 13.61
C VAL A 103 -7.22 -6.06 12.18
N GLY A 104 -6.00 -5.56 11.91
CA GLY A 104 -5.31 -5.74 10.63
C GLY A 104 -4.45 -6.99 10.63
N ARG A 105 -4.34 -7.62 9.48
CA ARG A 105 -3.51 -8.82 9.27
C ARG A 105 -2.75 -8.69 7.96
N VAL A 106 -1.55 -9.24 7.94
CA VAL A 106 -0.72 -9.44 6.75
C VAL A 106 -0.42 -10.93 6.66
N ASN A 107 -0.73 -11.56 5.55
CA ASN A 107 -0.60 -13.03 5.36
C ASN A 107 -1.18 -13.84 6.54
N GLY A 108 -2.32 -13.36 7.10
CA GLY A 108 -2.96 -14.01 8.24
C GLY A 108 -2.44 -13.59 9.63
N GLU A 109 -1.27 -13.00 9.74
CA GLU A 109 -0.69 -12.53 11.00
C GLU A 109 -1.19 -11.15 11.41
N ALA A 110 -1.52 -10.97 12.69
CA ALA A 110 -2.02 -9.70 13.20
C ALA A 110 -0.90 -8.66 13.29
N VAL A 111 -1.14 -7.48 12.73
CA VAL A 111 -0.18 -6.38 12.73
C VAL A 111 -0.78 -5.08 13.30
N SER A 112 0.06 -4.18 13.78
CA SER A 112 -0.37 -2.84 14.19
C SER A 112 -0.77 -2.00 12.96
N VAL A 113 -1.59 -0.95 13.19
CA VAL A 113 -2.01 -0.02 12.13
C VAL A 113 -0.79 0.69 11.51
N SER A 114 0.22 1.03 12.31
CA SER A 114 1.45 1.66 11.81
C SER A 114 2.22 0.73 10.88
N ARG A 115 2.36 -0.53 11.27
CA ARG A 115 3.01 -1.57 10.45
C ARG A 115 2.24 -1.83 9.16
N MET A 116 0.90 -1.91 9.24
CA MET A 116 0.04 -2.05 8.06
C MET A 116 0.27 -0.93 7.05
N LYS A 117 0.32 0.33 7.51
CA LYS A 117 0.56 1.50 6.64
C LYS A 117 1.95 1.48 6.02
N GLU A 118 2.95 1.06 6.78
CA GLU A 118 4.32 0.95 6.30
C GLU A 118 4.43 -0.09 5.18
N ILE A 119 3.89 -1.29 5.40
CA ILE A 119 3.83 -2.36 4.40
C ILE A 119 3.04 -1.91 3.16
N ALA A 120 1.87 -1.30 3.36
CA ALA A 120 1.02 -0.81 2.28
C ALA A 120 1.73 0.22 1.38
N SER A 121 2.61 1.04 1.94
CA SER A 121 3.35 2.06 1.18
C SER A 121 4.32 1.50 0.12
N TYR A 122 4.68 0.22 0.22
CA TYR A 122 5.47 -0.50 -0.80
C TYR A 122 4.59 -1.17 -1.86
N LEU A 123 3.31 -1.42 -1.56
CA LEU A 123 2.41 -2.21 -2.40
C LEU A 123 1.51 -1.35 -3.29
N ILE A 124 1.09 -0.18 -2.79
CA ILE A 124 0.13 0.69 -3.49
C ILE A 124 0.34 2.15 -3.12
N ASP A 125 0.16 3.03 -4.10
CA ASP A 125 0.06 4.48 -3.89
C ASP A 125 -1.34 4.94 -4.27
N ILE A 126 -2.04 5.65 -3.38
CA ILE A 126 -3.41 6.10 -3.58
C ILE A 126 -3.44 7.62 -3.66
N HIS A 127 -4.01 8.13 -4.75
CA HIS A 127 -4.20 9.56 -4.99
C HIS A 127 -5.69 9.91 -4.84
N GLY A 128 -6.09 10.32 -3.65
CA GLY A 128 -7.47 10.74 -3.33
C GLY A 128 -7.59 12.22 -3.01
N GLN A 129 -8.82 12.71 -2.83
CA GLN A 129 -9.09 14.13 -2.53
C GLN A 129 -8.58 14.58 -1.15
N HIS A 130 -8.29 13.65 -0.25
CA HIS A 130 -7.90 13.92 1.15
C HIS A 130 -6.70 13.10 1.63
N GLU A 131 -5.96 12.44 0.73
CA GLU A 131 -4.92 11.50 1.10
C GLU A 131 -3.51 12.04 0.89
N HIS A 132 -2.59 11.48 1.67
CA HIS A 132 -1.18 11.81 1.67
C HIS A 132 -0.55 11.44 0.32
N GLN A 133 -0.56 12.37 -0.59
CA GLN A 133 0.12 12.22 -1.88
C GLN A 133 1.62 12.05 -1.62
N SER A 134 2.22 11.02 -2.19
CA SER A 134 3.69 10.86 -2.22
C SER A 134 4.36 12.13 -2.74
N LEU A 135 3.69 12.85 -3.66
CA LEU A 135 4.08 14.16 -4.18
C LEU A 135 4.13 15.28 -3.12
N LEU A 136 3.42 15.17 -2.00
CA LEU A 136 3.52 16.15 -0.91
C LEU A 136 4.74 15.90 0.00
N SER A 137 5.33 14.73 -0.07
CA SER A 137 6.54 14.41 0.68
C SER A 137 7.80 14.91 -0.04
N LYS A 138 8.38 16.00 0.45
CA LYS A 138 9.65 16.53 -0.09
C LYS A 138 10.76 15.48 -0.18
N LYS A 139 10.78 14.50 0.72
CA LYS A 139 11.76 13.41 0.71
C LYS A 139 11.61 12.47 -0.50
N LYS A 140 10.40 12.30 -1.02
CA LYS A 140 10.11 11.44 -2.17
C LYS A 140 10.28 12.17 -3.52
N HIS A 141 10.37 13.50 -3.54
CA HIS A 141 10.46 14.26 -4.81
C HIS A 141 11.66 13.86 -5.66
N LEU A 142 12.81 13.66 -5.01
CA LEU A 142 14.02 13.26 -5.73
C LEU A 142 13.90 11.86 -6.29
N ASP A 143 13.33 10.92 -5.53
CA ASP A 143 13.13 9.54 -5.97
C ASP A 143 12.16 9.46 -7.16
N ILE A 144 11.09 10.27 -7.14
CA ILE A 144 10.12 10.37 -8.24
C ILE A 144 10.81 10.94 -9.50
N LEU A 145 11.63 11.99 -9.36
CA LEU A 145 12.39 12.55 -10.47
C LEU A 145 13.41 11.55 -11.02
N ASP A 146 14.09 10.81 -10.16
CA ASP A 146 15.06 9.80 -10.54
C ASP A 146 14.40 8.64 -11.29
N GLU A 147 13.21 8.21 -10.86
CA GLU A 147 12.45 7.15 -11.55
C GLU A 147 11.99 7.62 -12.94
N TYR A 148 11.52 8.87 -13.06
CA TYR A 148 11.17 9.44 -14.36
C TYR A 148 12.38 9.60 -15.29
N ALA A 149 13.54 9.94 -14.72
CA ALA A 149 14.80 10.12 -15.44
C ALA A 149 15.64 8.86 -15.58
N LYS A 150 15.08 7.68 -15.29
CA LYS A 150 15.80 6.40 -15.20
C LYS A 150 16.66 6.08 -16.44
N GLN A 151 16.12 6.31 -17.66
CA GLN A 151 16.86 6.08 -18.89
C GLN A 151 18.05 7.06 -19.09
N PRO A 152 17.88 8.38 -18.95
CA PRO A 152 18.98 9.35 -19.05
C PRO A 152 20.01 9.22 -17.92
N LEU A 153 19.61 8.85 -16.73
CA LEU A 153 20.50 8.70 -15.57
C LEU A 153 21.36 7.43 -15.65
N GLY A 154 20.80 6.30 -16.14
CA GLY A 154 21.50 5.02 -16.19
C GLY A 154 22.21 4.72 -14.88
N ASP A 155 23.48 4.31 -14.94
CA ASP A 155 24.29 3.95 -13.77
C ASP A 155 24.91 5.15 -13.03
N LYS A 156 24.68 6.39 -13.47
CA LYS A 156 25.34 7.58 -12.92
C LYS A 156 25.03 7.80 -11.44
N LYS A 157 23.81 7.50 -11.00
CA LYS A 157 23.40 7.60 -9.58
C LYS A 157 24.21 6.62 -8.73
N GLN A 158 24.40 5.40 -9.20
CA GLN A 158 25.19 4.39 -8.49
C GLN A 158 26.67 4.78 -8.44
N GLN A 159 27.26 5.24 -9.57
CA GLN A 159 28.63 5.73 -9.63
C GLN A 159 28.84 6.91 -8.68
N LEU A 160 27.90 7.88 -8.64
CA LEU A 160 27.98 9.00 -7.72
C LEU A 160 27.96 8.53 -6.26
N SER A 161 27.08 7.59 -5.91
CA SER A 161 26.97 7.05 -4.55
C SER A 161 28.27 6.36 -4.10
N VAL A 162 28.87 5.58 -4.97
CA VAL A 162 30.15 4.90 -4.69
C VAL A 162 31.28 5.92 -4.51
N THR A 163 31.38 6.90 -5.40
CA THR A 163 32.41 7.94 -5.33
C THR A 163 32.23 8.81 -4.08
N TYR A 164 31.03 9.20 -3.77
CA TYR A 164 30.73 10.00 -2.55
C TYR A 164 31.10 9.26 -1.27
N LYS A 165 30.77 7.97 -1.16
CA LYS A 165 31.16 7.14 0.00
C LYS A 165 32.68 7.02 0.12
N ALA A 166 33.40 6.83 -0.99
CA ALA A 166 34.86 6.77 -1.00
C ALA A 166 35.50 8.08 -0.53
N VAL A 167 35.02 9.23 -1.02
CA VAL A 167 35.52 10.56 -0.60
C VAL A 167 35.19 10.85 0.86
N SER A 168 33.99 10.54 1.33
CA SER A 168 33.61 10.69 2.74
C SER A 168 34.48 9.85 3.66
N TYR A 169 34.79 8.61 3.27
CA TYR A 169 35.67 7.73 4.04
C TYR A 169 37.08 8.32 4.14
N THR A 170 37.62 8.84 3.03
CA THR A 170 38.98 9.46 2.99
C THR A 170 39.04 10.70 3.92
N HIS A 171 37.99 11.53 3.97
CA HIS A 171 37.96 12.71 4.82
C HIS A 171 37.83 12.38 6.33
N LEU A 172 37.22 11.26 6.68
CA LEU A 172 37.09 10.80 8.08
C LEU A 172 38.35 10.07 8.59
N THR A 173 39.24 9.64 7.70
CA THR A 173 40.42 8.83 8.05
C THR A 173 41.75 9.59 7.94
N LEU A 174 41.74 10.83 7.50
CA LEU A 174 42.94 11.69 7.52
C LEU A 174 43.05 12.38 8.89
N PRO A 175 44.23 12.34 9.55
CA PRO A 175 44.49 12.99 10.81
C PRO A 175 44.45 14.51 10.74
#